data_eded98036cb7ec06295a6f708516de1e
#
_entry.id   eded98036cb7ec06295a6f708516de1e
#
_cell.length_a   1.000
_cell.length_b   1.000
_cell.length_c   1.000
_cell.angle_alpha   90.00
_cell.angle_beta   90.00
_cell.angle_gamma   90.00
#
_symmetry.space_group_name_H-M   'P 1'
#
loop_
_entity.id
_entity.type
_entity.pdbx_description
1 polymer ?
#
loop_
_entity_poly.entity_id
_entity_poly.type
_entity_poly.pdbx_seq_one_letter_code
_entity_poly.pdbx_strand_id
1 'polypeptide(L)'
;MCNRANANKDGVNNMMYLSKGLAVQKSTEEFRVSHCGKVFALGPEMARLWTNAQQAPKEVPAGKENYIRRLEQSGLAGTTKERGDLAHYRLLSGCIICPELDSDTKPVQTGYDGRIWTWIEQAGLRLTASELIRLEEQGTKPVPALLGEQGRQELTEQIYSSKELIWDGTLESEMERSPARDALVMSLLRLLRMGRLFWCRGGNGCETGCL
;
A
#
# COMPACT_ATOMS: atom_id res chain seq x y z
N MET A 1 24.20 -34.74 -36.00
CA MET A 1 23.59 -34.95 -34.67
C MET A 1 23.54 -33.61 -33.97
N CYS A 2 22.42 -32.89 -34.06
CA CYS A 2 22.22 -31.59 -33.47
C CYS A 2 21.63 -31.77 -32.08
N ASN A 3 22.37 -31.31 -31.06
CA ASN A 3 21.90 -31.22 -29.69
C ASN A 3 20.86 -30.08 -29.55
N ARG A 4 19.58 -30.46 -29.56
CA ARG A 4 18.47 -29.65 -29.08
C ARG A 4 18.23 -30.02 -27.62
N ALA A 5 18.85 -29.31 -26.68
CA ALA A 5 18.45 -29.36 -25.28
C ALA A 5 19.04 -28.14 -24.60
N ASN A 6 18.24 -27.07 -24.49
CA ASN A 6 18.17 -26.14 -23.35
C ASN A 6 17.39 -24.87 -23.75
N ALA A 7 16.11 -25.03 -23.92
CA ALA A 7 15.18 -23.92 -23.99
C ALA A 7 13.95 -24.31 -23.16
N ASN A 8 13.97 -24.07 -21.88
CA ASN A 8 12.82 -23.76 -21.02
C ASN A 8 13.20 -23.92 -19.52
N LYS A 9 13.93 -22.99 -18.99
CA LYS A 9 14.13 -22.88 -17.51
C LYS A 9 13.82 -21.51 -16.95
N ASP A 10 13.26 -20.58 -17.71
CA ASP A 10 12.97 -19.22 -17.26
C ASP A 10 11.46 -18.93 -17.10
N GLY A 11 10.68 -19.93 -16.71
CA GLY A 11 9.34 -19.74 -16.20
C GLY A 11 9.34 -19.39 -14.70
N VAL A 12 10.27 -18.55 -14.24
CA VAL A 12 10.23 -18.01 -12.87
C VAL A 12 9.02 -17.09 -12.81
N ASN A 13 8.03 -17.51 -12.07
CA ASN A 13 6.80 -16.78 -11.81
C ASN A 13 7.16 -15.59 -10.91
N ASN A 14 7.76 -14.52 -11.49
CA ASN A 14 8.23 -13.32 -10.78
C ASN A 14 7.04 -12.48 -10.32
N MET A 15 6.25 -13.03 -9.43
CA MET A 15 5.17 -12.32 -8.77
C MET A 15 5.73 -11.55 -7.57
N MET A 16 5.40 -10.26 -7.49
CA MET A 16 5.72 -9.42 -6.33
C MET A 16 4.56 -9.43 -5.34
N TYR A 17 4.86 -9.27 -4.05
CA TYR A 17 3.85 -9.12 -3.01
C TYR A 17 4.24 -8.09 -1.97
N LEU A 18 3.23 -7.52 -1.30
CA LEU A 18 3.36 -6.58 -0.20
C LEU A 18 2.35 -6.94 0.89
N SER A 19 2.79 -6.97 2.13
CA SER A 19 1.94 -7.31 3.28
C SER A 19 1.06 -6.14 3.69
N LYS A 20 -0.16 -6.45 4.17
CA LYS A 20 -1.17 -5.50 4.62
C LYS A 20 -1.57 -5.78 6.06
N GLY A 21 -1.96 -4.73 6.79
CA GLY A 21 -2.35 -4.81 8.20
C GLY A 21 -1.21 -4.47 9.15
N LEU A 22 -1.50 -4.57 10.45
CA LEU A 22 -0.61 -4.23 11.55
C LEU A 22 -0.38 -5.46 12.43
N ALA A 23 0.88 -5.75 12.76
CA ALA A 23 1.21 -6.82 13.72
C ALA A 23 0.84 -6.37 15.13
N VAL A 24 -0.12 -7.04 15.76
CA VAL A 24 -0.60 -6.71 17.12
C VAL A 24 -0.04 -7.63 18.19
N GLN A 25 0.49 -8.80 17.81
CA GLN A 25 1.15 -9.71 18.72
C GLN A 25 2.26 -10.46 18.00
N LYS A 26 3.47 -10.42 18.58
CA LYS A 26 4.67 -11.09 18.06
C LYS A 26 5.24 -11.94 19.19
N SER A 27 4.68 -13.11 19.45
CA SER A 27 5.27 -14.09 20.37
C SER A 27 5.82 -15.29 19.60
N THR A 28 6.65 -16.09 20.25
CA THR A 28 7.17 -17.35 19.67
C THR A 28 6.09 -18.38 19.40
N GLU A 29 4.97 -18.29 20.14
CA GLU A 29 3.87 -19.24 20.04
C GLU A 29 2.75 -18.75 19.12
N GLU A 30 2.57 -17.44 18.99
CA GLU A 30 1.47 -16.90 18.22
C GLU A 30 1.83 -15.56 17.57
N PHE A 31 1.63 -15.45 16.27
CA PHE A 31 1.79 -14.22 15.49
C PHE A 31 0.41 -13.75 15.01
N ARG A 32 0.00 -12.56 15.42
CA ARG A 32 -1.32 -11.99 15.07
C ARG A 32 -1.19 -10.70 14.29
N VAL A 33 -2.01 -10.58 13.25
CA VAL A 33 -2.12 -9.38 12.40
C VAL A 33 -3.54 -8.84 12.48
N SER A 34 -3.67 -7.56 12.80
CA SER A 34 -4.92 -6.81 12.69
C SER A 34 -5.06 -6.25 11.27
N HIS A 35 -6.22 -6.45 10.65
CA HIS A 35 -6.54 -5.92 9.34
C HIS A 35 -8.05 -5.72 9.19
N CYS A 36 -8.49 -4.50 8.86
CA CYS A 36 -9.90 -4.14 8.68
C CYS A 36 -10.80 -4.64 9.83
N GLY A 37 -10.42 -4.33 11.07
CA GLY A 37 -11.18 -4.69 12.28
C GLY A 37 -11.18 -6.17 12.64
N LYS A 38 -10.43 -7.01 11.92
CA LYS A 38 -10.29 -8.44 12.22
C LYS A 38 -8.87 -8.76 12.63
N VAL A 39 -8.72 -9.72 13.52
CA VAL A 39 -7.42 -10.26 13.95
C VAL A 39 -7.24 -11.66 13.37
N PHE A 40 -6.12 -11.87 12.71
CA PHE A 40 -5.75 -13.13 12.06
C PHE A 40 -4.55 -13.73 12.77
N ALA A 41 -4.66 -14.97 13.19
CA ALA A 41 -3.53 -15.76 13.67
C ALA A 41 -2.81 -16.40 12.46
N LEU A 42 -1.52 -16.19 12.35
CA LEU A 42 -0.70 -16.72 11.27
C LEU A 42 0.21 -17.84 11.78
N GLY A 43 0.18 -18.97 11.09
CA GLY A 43 1.17 -20.03 11.33
C GLY A 43 2.60 -19.54 10.97
N PRO A 44 3.64 -20.23 11.47
CA PRO A 44 5.03 -19.76 11.42
C PRO A 44 5.51 -19.33 10.02
N GLU A 45 5.19 -20.12 8.99
CA GLU A 45 5.62 -19.83 7.63
C GLU A 45 4.89 -18.62 7.01
N MET A 46 3.59 -18.47 7.26
CA MET A 46 2.82 -17.30 6.82
C MET A 46 3.28 -16.05 7.57
N ALA A 47 3.55 -16.14 8.86
CA ALA A 47 4.09 -15.06 9.67
C ALA A 47 5.44 -14.57 9.14
N ARG A 48 6.35 -15.51 8.79
CA ARG A 48 7.65 -15.20 8.21
C ARG A 48 7.52 -14.47 6.86
N LEU A 49 6.66 -14.97 5.98
CA LEU A 49 6.42 -14.35 4.67
C LEU A 49 5.76 -12.97 4.83
N TRP A 50 4.78 -12.85 5.72
CA TRP A 50 4.12 -11.58 6.00
C TRP A 50 5.12 -10.55 6.54
N THR A 51 5.93 -10.90 7.53
CA THR A 51 6.95 -10.01 8.11
C THR A 51 7.99 -9.58 7.08
N ASN A 52 8.39 -10.49 6.18
CA ASN A 52 9.38 -10.21 5.14
C ASN A 52 8.96 -9.10 4.17
N ALA A 53 7.66 -8.98 3.87
CA ALA A 53 7.11 -8.00 2.93
C ALA A 53 6.35 -6.84 3.62
N GLN A 54 6.50 -6.69 4.94
CA GLN A 54 5.81 -5.62 5.69
C GLN A 54 6.33 -4.23 5.33
N GLN A 55 7.65 -4.10 5.17
CA GLN A 55 8.30 -2.79 4.96
C GLN A 55 8.69 -2.50 3.51
N ALA A 56 8.61 -3.47 2.64
CA ALA A 56 8.90 -3.30 1.22
C ALA A 56 8.32 -4.45 0.40
N PRO A 57 7.93 -4.21 -0.88
CA PRO A 57 7.58 -5.26 -1.82
C PRO A 57 8.69 -6.30 -1.95
N LYS A 58 8.32 -7.56 -2.07
CA LYS A 58 9.23 -8.70 -2.22
C LYS A 58 8.77 -9.60 -3.36
N GLU A 59 9.72 -10.27 -3.97
CA GLU A 59 9.42 -11.39 -4.88
C GLU A 59 8.88 -12.58 -4.08
N VAL A 60 7.91 -13.28 -4.65
CA VAL A 60 7.37 -14.50 -4.05
C VAL A 60 8.44 -15.58 -4.12
N PRO A 61 8.88 -16.13 -2.98
CA PRO A 61 9.88 -17.19 -2.97
C PRO A 61 9.36 -18.45 -3.65
N ALA A 62 10.22 -19.15 -4.38
CA ALA A 62 9.87 -20.40 -5.05
C ALA A 62 9.28 -21.43 -4.07
N GLY A 63 8.16 -22.05 -4.46
CA GLY A 63 7.44 -23.03 -3.65
C GLY A 63 6.62 -22.43 -2.50
N LYS A 64 6.49 -21.08 -2.42
CA LYS A 64 5.68 -20.39 -1.41
C LYS A 64 4.40 -19.75 -1.95
N GLU A 65 4.11 -19.94 -3.23
CA GLU A 65 2.98 -19.33 -3.94
C GLU A 65 1.63 -19.61 -3.25
N ASN A 66 1.48 -20.83 -2.69
CA ASN A 66 0.25 -21.22 -1.98
C ASN A 66 0.06 -20.44 -0.67
N TYR A 67 1.14 -20.14 0.06
CA TYR A 67 1.07 -19.33 1.27
C TYR A 67 0.75 -17.87 0.95
N ILE A 68 1.36 -17.32 -0.09
CA ILE A 68 1.07 -15.95 -0.54
C ILE A 68 -0.38 -15.85 -1.01
N ARG A 69 -0.88 -16.81 -1.77
CA ARG A 69 -2.29 -16.85 -2.18
C ARG A 69 -3.25 -16.87 -0.98
N ARG A 70 -2.93 -17.61 0.09
CA ARG A 70 -3.73 -17.60 1.32
C ARG A 70 -3.70 -16.24 2.02
N LEU A 71 -2.54 -15.58 2.09
CA LEU A 71 -2.43 -14.23 2.61
C LEU A 71 -3.27 -13.25 1.79
N GLU A 72 -3.22 -13.35 0.45
CA GLU A 72 -4.01 -12.53 -0.46
C GLU A 72 -5.53 -12.77 -0.29
N GLN A 73 -5.97 -14.03 -0.22
CA GLN A 73 -7.38 -14.38 0.02
C GLN A 73 -7.90 -13.87 1.37
N SER A 74 -7.04 -13.80 2.37
CA SER A 74 -7.35 -13.20 3.68
C SER A 74 -7.26 -11.68 3.68
N GLY A 75 -6.84 -11.06 2.57
CA GLY A 75 -6.62 -9.62 2.46
C GLY A 75 -5.31 -9.14 3.09
N LEU A 76 -4.49 -10.04 3.63
CA LEU A 76 -3.24 -9.72 4.35
C LEU A 76 -2.03 -9.51 3.43
N ALA A 77 -2.20 -9.67 2.13
CA ALA A 77 -1.21 -9.30 1.13
C ALA A 77 -1.88 -8.79 -0.15
N GLY A 78 -1.18 -7.95 -0.90
CA GLY A 78 -1.44 -7.66 -2.29
C GLY A 78 -0.39 -8.32 -3.17
N THR A 79 -0.76 -8.73 -4.39
CA THR A 79 0.15 -9.33 -5.34
C THR A 79 0.07 -8.66 -6.70
N THR A 80 1.16 -8.72 -7.47
CA THR A 80 1.18 -8.28 -8.87
C THR A 80 2.19 -9.08 -9.68
N LYS A 81 1.93 -9.22 -10.98
CA LYS A 81 2.87 -9.79 -11.95
C LYS A 81 3.68 -8.72 -12.69
N GLU A 82 3.34 -7.47 -12.48
CA GLU A 82 4.08 -6.34 -13.04
C GLU A 82 5.50 -6.27 -12.46
N ARG A 83 6.37 -5.48 -13.09
CA ARG A 83 7.76 -5.31 -12.69
C ARG A 83 8.12 -3.84 -12.53
N GLY A 84 9.21 -3.59 -11.81
CA GLY A 84 9.74 -2.23 -11.61
C GLY A 84 8.76 -1.31 -10.91
N ASP A 85 8.77 -0.03 -11.29
CA ASP A 85 7.97 1.01 -10.65
C ASP A 85 6.47 0.79 -10.82
N LEU A 86 6.05 0.17 -11.93
CA LEU A 86 4.66 -0.21 -12.14
C LEU A 86 4.19 -1.26 -11.12
N ALA A 87 5.04 -2.23 -10.78
CA ALA A 87 4.72 -3.21 -9.73
C ALA A 87 4.47 -2.51 -8.39
N HIS A 88 5.32 -1.56 -8.03
CA HIS A 88 5.18 -0.78 -6.81
C HIS A 88 3.85 -0.02 -6.79
N TYR A 89 3.53 0.68 -7.87
CA TYR A 89 2.26 1.38 -8.00
C TYR A 89 1.06 0.44 -7.87
N ARG A 90 1.04 -0.67 -8.60
CA ARG A 90 -0.06 -1.66 -8.57
C ARG A 90 -0.28 -2.27 -7.20
N LEU A 91 0.79 -2.50 -6.43
CA LEU A 91 0.68 -2.99 -5.06
C LEU A 91 0.07 -1.96 -4.10
N LEU A 92 0.28 -0.67 -4.35
CA LEU A 92 -0.14 0.42 -3.49
C LEU A 92 -1.48 1.05 -3.87
N SER A 93 -1.83 1.07 -5.17
CA SER A 93 -3.00 1.78 -5.69
C SER A 93 -4.32 1.34 -5.05
N GLY A 94 -4.48 0.04 -4.80
CA GLY A 94 -5.67 -0.52 -4.13
C GLY A 94 -5.57 -0.59 -2.60
N CYS A 95 -4.68 0.17 -1.98
CA CYS A 95 -4.46 0.18 -0.53
C CYS A 95 -4.81 1.53 0.07
N ILE A 96 -5.48 1.51 1.21
CA ILE A 96 -5.60 2.68 2.09
C ILE A 96 -4.31 2.81 2.88
N ILE A 97 -3.77 4.02 2.93
CA ILE A 97 -2.57 4.37 3.66
C ILE A 97 -2.97 4.76 5.08
N CYS A 98 -2.42 4.05 6.06
CA CYS A 98 -2.68 4.32 7.47
C CYS A 98 -1.38 4.77 8.15
N PRO A 99 -1.40 5.90 8.91
CA PRO A 99 -0.24 6.29 9.70
C PRO A 99 -0.02 5.30 10.85
N GLU A 100 1.24 4.97 11.14
CA GLU A 100 1.63 4.31 12.37
C GLU A 100 2.00 5.39 13.39
N LEU A 101 1.18 5.55 14.41
CA LEU A 101 1.27 6.64 15.41
C LEU A 101 2.12 6.23 16.62
N ASP A 102 3.16 5.45 16.46
CA ASP A 102 4.06 5.13 17.56
C ASP A 102 4.86 6.36 17.97
N SER A 103 4.77 6.70 19.26
CA SER A 103 5.23 7.98 19.85
C SER A 103 6.74 8.22 19.81
N ASP A 104 7.54 7.18 19.61
CA ASP A 104 9.02 7.27 19.63
C ASP A 104 9.65 7.57 18.27
N THR A 105 8.85 7.80 17.25
CA THR A 105 9.35 8.01 15.91
C THR A 105 9.82 9.46 15.69
N LYS A 106 11.04 9.63 15.16
CA LYS A 106 11.60 10.94 14.80
C LYS A 106 10.69 11.66 13.78
N PRO A 107 10.56 12.98 13.86
CA PRO A 107 9.75 13.74 12.90
C PRO A 107 10.20 13.47 11.48
N VAL A 108 9.26 13.35 10.56
CA VAL A 108 9.55 13.24 9.13
C VAL A 108 10.15 14.57 8.67
N GLN A 109 11.29 14.50 7.99
CA GLN A 109 12.02 15.68 7.57
C GLN A 109 11.18 16.54 6.59
N THR A 110 11.56 17.82 6.51
CA THR A 110 11.00 18.77 5.55
C THR A 110 11.22 18.32 4.10
N GLY A 111 10.47 18.87 3.16
CA GLY A 111 10.56 18.53 1.73
C GLY A 111 9.39 17.70 1.23
N TYR A 112 9.61 16.95 0.17
CA TYR A 112 8.54 16.17 -0.49
C TYR A 112 7.94 15.10 0.44
N ASP A 113 8.78 14.31 1.09
CA ASP A 113 8.32 13.27 2.03
C ASP A 113 7.57 13.85 3.23
N GLY A 114 7.98 15.02 3.72
CA GLY A 114 7.29 15.75 4.77
C GLY A 114 5.90 16.22 4.35
N ARG A 115 5.74 16.68 3.09
CA ARG A 115 4.43 17.06 2.54
C ARG A 115 3.50 15.85 2.42
N ILE A 116 4.01 14.74 1.89
CA ILE A 116 3.24 13.49 1.79
C ILE A 116 2.85 12.99 3.18
N TRP A 117 3.76 13.05 4.15
CA TRP A 117 3.46 12.70 5.54
C TRP A 117 2.35 13.58 6.13
N THR A 118 2.37 14.89 5.86
CA THR A 118 1.33 15.82 6.33
C THR A 118 -0.06 15.42 5.81
N TRP A 119 -0.17 15.00 4.54
CA TRP A 119 -1.42 14.46 4.01
C TRP A 119 -1.89 13.23 4.79
N ILE A 120 -1.00 12.28 5.06
CA ILE A 120 -1.33 11.01 5.69
C ILE A 120 -1.70 11.20 7.16
N GLU A 121 -0.87 11.96 7.92
CA GLU A 121 -1.03 12.14 9.36
C GLU A 121 -2.19 13.06 9.72
N GLN A 122 -2.32 14.19 9.02
CA GLN A 122 -3.18 15.28 9.43
C GLN A 122 -4.52 15.35 8.69
N ALA A 123 -4.62 14.74 7.51
CA ALA A 123 -5.85 14.79 6.71
C ALA A 123 -7.05 14.12 7.38
N GLY A 124 -6.82 13.28 8.40
CA GLY A 124 -7.91 12.51 9.02
C GLY A 124 -8.67 11.63 8.02
N LEU A 125 -8.29 11.70 6.76
CA LEU A 125 -8.80 10.90 5.65
C LEU A 125 -7.82 9.76 5.39
N ARG A 126 -8.37 8.58 5.16
CA ARG A 126 -7.61 7.42 4.73
C ARG A 126 -7.50 7.49 3.21
N LEU A 127 -6.41 8.08 2.72
CA LEU A 127 -6.17 8.25 1.30
C LEU A 127 -5.54 6.99 0.70
N THR A 128 -5.86 6.71 -0.55
CA THR A 128 -5.14 5.74 -1.38
C THR A 128 -3.93 6.40 -2.04
N ALA A 129 -3.02 5.61 -2.58
CA ALA A 129 -1.90 6.15 -3.35
C ALA A 129 -2.38 6.94 -4.57
N SER A 130 -3.43 6.47 -5.25
CA SER A 130 -3.99 7.13 -6.42
C SER A 130 -4.60 8.49 -6.10
N GLU A 131 -5.31 8.61 -4.97
CA GLU A 131 -5.85 9.88 -4.49
C GLU A 131 -4.74 10.88 -4.15
N LEU A 132 -3.67 10.44 -3.49
CA LEU A 132 -2.51 11.29 -3.23
C LEU A 132 -1.80 11.72 -4.52
N ILE A 133 -1.65 10.85 -5.52
CA ILE A 133 -1.08 11.20 -6.81
C ILE A 133 -1.93 12.28 -7.48
N ARG A 134 -3.25 12.14 -7.45
CA ARG A 134 -4.18 13.15 -8.01
C ARG A 134 -3.99 14.51 -7.34
N LEU A 135 -3.92 14.57 -6.02
CA LEU A 135 -3.70 15.81 -5.28
C LEU A 135 -2.35 16.46 -5.61
N GLU A 136 -1.29 15.65 -5.72
CA GLU A 136 0.03 16.14 -6.13
C GLU A 136 0.04 16.65 -7.58
N GLU A 137 -0.62 15.97 -8.50
CA GLU A 137 -0.74 16.37 -9.91
C GLU A 137 -1.47 17.70 -10.06
N GLN A 138 -2.49 17.93 -9.27
CA GLN A 138 -3.24 19.18 -9.21
C GLN A 138 -2.48 20.30 -8.47
N GLY A 139 -1.35 20.01 -7.85
CA GLY A 139 -0.59 20.95 -7.04
C GLY A 139 -1.29 21.36 -5.75
N THR A 140 -2.27 20.57 -5.30
CA THR A 140 -2.98 20.81 -4.03
C THR A 140 -2.01 20.63 -2.85
N LYS A 141 -2.08 21.55 -1.89
CA LYS A 141 -1.21 21.51 -0.70
C LYS A 141 -2.02 21.12 0.54
N PRO A 142 -1.43 20.34 1.46
CA PRO A 142 -2.06 20.02 2.74
C PRO A 142 -2.09 21.28 3.62
N VAL A 143 -3.19 22.01 3.58
CA VAL A 143 -3.42 23.19 4.41
C VAL A 143 -4.48 22.88 5.46
N PRO A 144 -4.44 23.51 6.68
CA PRO A 144 -5.36 23.19 7.77
C PRO A 144 -6.84 23.25 7.39
N ALA A 145 -7.22 24.15 6.49
CA ALA A 145 -8.59 24.27 6.00
C ALA A 145 -9.10 23.02 5.29
N LEU A 146 -8.25 22.35 4.51
CA LEU A 146 -8.58 21.11 3.80
C LEU A 146 -8.50 19.86 4.69
N LEU A 147 -7.75 19.95 5.79
CA LEU A 147 -7.48 18.81 6.67
C LEU A 147 -8.55 18.64 7.77
N GLY A 148 -9.40 19.64 7.99
CA GLY A 148 -10.53 19.58 8.94
C GLY A 148 -11.76 18.88 8.35
N GLU A 149 -12.77 18.64 9.18
CA GLU A 149 -14.02 17.97 8.75
C GLU A 149 -14.73 18.70 7.61
N GLN A 150 -14.74 20.03 7.61
CA GLN A 150 -15.35 20.83 6.55
C GLN A 150 -14.58 20.72 5.21
N GLY A 151 -13.27 20.60 5.26
CA GLY A 151 -12.43 20.44 4.06
C GLY A 151 -12.49 19.06 3.44
N ARG A 152 -13.01 18.07 4.15
CA ARG A 152 -13.10 16.68 3.66
C ARG A 152 -13.97 16.56 2.39
N GLN A 153 -15.07 17.27 2.35
CA GLN A 153 -15.94 17.30 1.17
C GLN A 153 -15.20 17.96 -0.01
N GLU A 154 -14.55 19.09 0.22
CA GLU A 154 -13.76 19.79 -0.80
C GLU A 154 -12.63 18.92 -1.35
N LEU A 155 -11.91 18.19 -0.49
CA LEU A 155 -10.91 17.21 -0.93
C LEU A 155 -11.51 16.13 -1.81
N THR A 156 -12.65 15.57 -1.41
CA THR A 156 -13.34 14.54 -2.20
C THR A 156 -13.75 15.10 -3.56
N GLU A 157 -14.29 16.30 -3.60
CA GLU A 157 -14.67 16.98 -4.85
C GLU A 157 -13.44 17.25 -5.74
N GLN A 158 -12.31 17.63 -5.16
CA GLN A 158 -11.05 17.82 -5.90
C GLN A 158 -10.52 16.51 -6.49
N ILE A 159 -10.53 15.43 -5.73
CA ILE A 159 -10.04 14.12 -6.18
C ILE A 159 -10.95 13.56 -7.28
N TYR A 160 -12.26 13.64 -7.11
CA TYR A 160 -13.26 12.99 -7.96
C TYR A 160 -14.07 13.97 -8.83
N SER A 161 -13.61 15.20 -9.01
CA SER A 161 -14.36 16.28 -9.69
C SER A 161 -14.56 16.09 -11.19
N SER A 162 -13.88 15.16 -11.83
CA SER A 162 -14.20 14.83 -13.22
C SER A 162 -15.45 13.95 -13.25
N LYS A 163 -16.48 14.37 -13.99
CA LYS A 163 -17.76 13.64 -14.15
C LYS A 163 -17.61 12.21 -14.66
N GLU A 164 -16.42 11.80 -15.04
CA GLU A 164 -16.05 10.49 -15.58
C GLU A 164 -15.53 9.51 -14.53
N LEU A 165 -15.19 9.98 -13.31
CA LEU A 165 -14.53 9.17 -12.28
C LEU A 165 -15.51 8.51 -11.29
N ILE A 166 -16.71 8.17 -11.72
CA ILE A 166 -17.74 7.58 -10.84
C ILE A 166 -17.48 6.10 -10.52
N TRP A 167 -16.54 5.43 -11.17
CA TRP A 167 -16.32 3.98 -11.04
C TRP A 167 -14.98 3.64 -10.40
N ASP A 168 -15.00 2.69 -9.45
CA ASP A 168 -13.80 2.07 -8.88
C ASP A 168 -12.85 1.62 -9.99
N GLY A 169 -11.56 1.94 -9.83
CA GLY A 169 -10.51 1.57 -10.76
C GLY A 169 -10.24 2.59 -11.89
N THR A 170 -11.09 3.58 -12.12
CA THR A 170 -10.82 4.62 -13.11
C THR A 170 -9.70 5.55 -12.66
N LEU A 171 -9.75 5.99 -11.40
CA LEU A 171 -8.71 6.84 -10.82
C LEU A 171 -7.34 6.13 -10.81
N GLU A 172 -7.30 4.86 -10.41
CA GLU A 172 -6.07 4.06 -10.42
C GLU A 172 -5.48 3.94 -11.83
N SER A 173 -6.34 3.71 -12.84
CA SER A 173 -5.89 3.57 -14.23
C SER A 173 -5.40 4.90 -14.82
N GLU A 174 -5.99 6.01 -14.42
CA GLU A 174 -5.57 7.35 -14.82
C GLU A 174 -4.24 7.71 -14.15
N MET A 175 -4.15 7.55 -12.85
CA MET A 175 -2.96 7.89 -12.06
C MET A 175 -1.75 6.99 -12.36
N GLU A 176 -1.97 5.83 -12.94
CA GLU A 176 -0.89 5.00 -13.46
C GLU A 176 -0.01 5.72 -14.50
N ARG A 177 -0.57 6.66 -15.24
CA ARG A 177 0.12 7.46 -16.26
C ARG A 177 0.59 8.82 -15.77
N SER A 178 0.29 9.15 -14.52
CA SER A 178 0.65 10.45 -13.94
C SER A 178 2.18 10.62 -13.84
N PRO A 179 2.72 11.79 -14.22
CA PRO A 179 4.14 12.10 -14.03
C PRO A 179 4.53 12.17 -12.54
N ALA A 180 3.58 12.39 -11.63
CA ALA A 180 3.82 12.42 -10.20
C ALA A 180 3.88 11.02 -9.56
N ARG A 181 3.44 9.97 -10.28
CA ARG A 181 3.31 8.59 -9.77
C ARG A 181 4.58 8.07 -9.10
N ASP A 182 5.68 8.05 -9.83
CA ASP A 182 6.90 7.38 -9.36
C ASP A 182 7.51 8.10 -8.16
N ALA A 183 7.52 9.44 -8.17
CA ALA A 183 8.02 10.23 -7.06
C ALA A 183 7.20 9.98 -5.78
N LEU A 184 5.88 9.95 -5.89
CA LEU A 184 4.99 9.70 -4.76
C LEU A 184 5.10 8.26 -4.25
N VAL A 185 5.09 7.27 -5.14
CA VAL A 185 5.27 5.86 -4.79
C VAL A 185 6.58 5.64 -4.05
N MET A 186 7.68 6.24 -4.51
CA MET A 186 8.97 6.15 -3.83
C MET A 186 8.97 6.82 -2.46
N SER A 187 8.25 7.94 -2.29
CA SER A 187 8.05 8.58 -0.99
C SER A 187 7.30 7.65 -0.02
N LEU A 188 6.18 7.09 -0.47
CA LEU A 188 5.41 6.13 0.33
C LEU A 188 6.23 4.90 0.75
N LEU A 189 7.02 4.35 -0.16
CA LEU A 189 7.91 3.22 0.16
C LEU A 189 9.01 3.60 1.14
N ARG A 190 9.53 4.84 1.11
CA ARG A 190 10.47 5.33 2.14
C ARG A 190 9.80 5.42 3.51
N LEU A 191 8.60 6.02 3.58
CA LEU A 191 7.83 6.13 4.82
C LEU A 191 7.47 4.75 5.39
N LEU A 192 7.12 3.80 4.52
CA LEU A 192 6.86 2.41 4.90
C LEU A 192 8.10 1.74 5.52
N ARG A 193 9.28 1.88 4.89
CA ARG A 193 10.54 1.35 5.41
C ARG A 193 10.95 1.97 6.75
N MET A 194 10.54 3.20 6.99
CA MET A 194 10.75 3.89 8.27
C MET A 194 9.75 3.47 9.35
N GLY A 195 8.81 2.57 9.06
CA GLY A 195 7.75 2.15 9.97
C GLY A 195 6.74 3.27 10.28
N ARG A 196 6.57 4.25 9.38
CA ARG A 196 5.66 5.37 9.59
C ARG A 196 4.24 5.09 9.15
N LEU A 197 4.06 4.14 8.30
CA LEU A 197 2.77 3.78 7.76
C LEU A 197 2.64 2.27 7.56
N PHE A 198 1.42 1.84 7.47
CA PHE A 198 1.04 0.49 7.07
C PHE A 198 -0.13 0.53 6.07
N TRP A 199 -0.40 -0.58 5.43
CA TRP A 199 -1.41 -0.68 4.40
C TRP A 199 -2.63 -1.43 4.87
N CYS A 200 -3.82 -0.89 4.56
CA CYS A 200 -5.08 -1.59 4.68
C CYS A 200 -5.70 -1.83 3.31
N ARG A 201 -6.59 -2.80 3.22
CA ARG A 201 -7.37 -3.04 1.99
C ARG A 201 -8.34 -1.87 1.78
N GLY A 202 -8.37 -1.29 0.58
CA GLY A 202 -9.44 -0.39 0.15
C GLY A 202 -10.77 -1.16 -0.01
N GLY A 203 -11.89 -0.52 0.30
CA GLY A 203 -13.24 -1.09 0.15
C GLY A 203 -14.15 -0.80 1.35
N ASN A 204 -15.46 -0.89 1.14
CA ASN A 204 -16.54 -0.45 2.05
C ASN A 204 -16.60 -1.14 3.44
N GLY A 205 -15.60 -1.84 3.89
CA GLY A 205 -15.59 -2.52 5.18
C GLY A 205 -14.46 -2.13 6.13
N CYS A 206 -13.59 -1.18 5.74
CA CYS A 206 -12.40 -0.82 6.53
C CYS A 206 -12.57 0.47 7.35
N GLU A 207 -13.76 1.09 7.32
CA GLU A 207 -13.98 2.44 7.88
C GLU A 207 -13.85 2.57 9.39
N THR A 208 -13.91 1.47 10.15
CA THR A 208 -13.98 1.56 11.62
C THR A 208 -12.95 0.71 12.39
N GLY A 209 -12.07 0.00 11.75
CA GLY A 209 -11.31 -1.06 12.40
C GLY A 209 -9.78 -0.99 12.38
N CYS A 210 -9.18 0.10 11.91
CA CYS A 210 -7.72 0.24 11.89
C CYS A 210 -7.17 1.22 12.97
N LEU A 211 -7.94 1.44 14.04
CA LEU A 211 -7.49 2.11 15.26
C LEU A 211 -7.33 1.10 16.37
#